data_b597d6bfd3b0c506bc7befb3eddfbf1c
#
_entry.id   b597d6bfd3b0c506bc7befb3eddfbf1c
#
_cell.length_a   1.000
_cell.length_b   1.000
_cell.length_c   1.000
_cell.angle_alpha   90.00
_cell.angle_beta   90.00
_cell.angle_gamma   90.00
#
_symmetry.space_group_name_H-M   'P 1'
#
loop_
_entity.id
_entity.type
_entity.pdbx_description
1 polymer ?
#
loop_
_entity_poly.entity_id
_entity_poly.type
_entity_poly.pdbx_seq_one_letter_code
_entity_poly.pdbx_strand_id
1 'polypeptide(L)'
;AEADLLVHDLSPDAADLVGLHEDDLAQRHPSLVTVSVTPFGRSGPYSKWCAEDLQLIHGGGWGWMTPGCSDEIDLPPLKPAGQQAGFQIGFAAATIALGALDRSLCTGEGEHLDLAGMAYISSMLEAGFISWSYLNEIPGRAGTRILNPWRIFEVADGRIFIVCVEDDQWARLKEVMGSPEWAQM
;
A
#
# COMPACT_ATOMS: atom_id res chain seq x y z
N ALA A 1 5.24 -19.95 27.07
CA ALA A 1 5.45 -20.01 25.62
C ALA A 1 6.94 -19.81 25.36
N GLU A 2 7.46 -20.46 24.34
CA GLU A 2 8.86 -20.32 23.92
C GLU A 2 8.95 -19.35 22.68
N ALA A 3 7.95 -18.46 22.54
CA ALA A 3 7.87 -17.55 21.42
C ALA A 3 7.67 -16.11 21.93
N ASP A 4 8.38 -15.17 21.30
CA ASP A 4 8.29 -13.75 21.58
C ASP A 4 7.37 -13.02 20.59
N LEU A 5 7.09 -13.66 19.46
CA LEU A 5 6.23 -13.13 18.38
C LEU A 5 5.28 -14.22 17.87
N LEU A 6 4.02 -13.88 17.74
CA LEU A 6 2.96 -14.68 17.08
C LEU A 6 2.37 -13.88 15.92
N VAL A 7 2.42 -14.43 14.71
CA VAL A 7 1.76 -13.85 13.53
C VAL A 7 0.72 -14.83 13.02
N HIS A 8 -0.50 -14.35 12.74
CA HIS A 8 -1.57 -15.18 12.19
C HIS A 8 -2.48 -14.38 11.24
N ASP A 9 -3.16 -15.11 10.36
CA ASP A 9 -4.13 -14.58 9.39
C ASP A 9 -5.56 -15.12 9.64
N LEU A 10 -5.80 -15.63 10.83
CA LEU A 10 -7.12 -16.16 11.21
C LEU A 10 -8.15 -15.04 11.31
N SER A 11 -9.36 -15.31 10.83
CA SER A 11 -10.50 -14.42 11.09
C SER A 11 -10.73 -14.26 12.60
N PRO A 12 -11.37 -13.16 13.06
CA PRO A 12 -11.64 -12.98 14.50
C PRO A 12 -12.29 -14.18 15.16
N ASP A 13 -13.37 -14.72 14.55
CA ASP A 13 -14.08 -15.88 15.10
C ASP A 13 -13.19 -17.14 15.12
N ALA A 14 -12.32 -17.34 14.12
CA ALA A 14 -11.42 -18.48 14.08
C ALA A 14 -10.28 -18.36 15.11
N ALA A 15 -9.76 -17.17 15.33
CA ALA A 15 -8.75 -16.90 16.36
C ALA A 15 -9.31 -17.19 17.76
N ASP A 16 -10.54 -16.76 18.03
CA ASP A 16 -11.21 -17.01 19.29
C ASP A 16 -11.44 -18.52 19.53
N LEU A 17 -11.84 -19.26 18.50
CA LEU A 17 -12.05 -20.72 18.59
C LEU A 17 -10.78 -21.50 18.95
N VAL A 18 -9.60 -21.02 18.55
CA VAL A 18 -8.33 -21.68 18.86
C VAL A 18 -7.61 -21.04 20.07
N GLY A 19 -8.26 -20.13 20.79
CA GLY A 19 -7.74 -19.52 22.01
C GLY A 19 -6.69 -18.44 21.77
N LEU A 20 -6.75 -17.76 20.64
CA LEU A 20 -5.88 -16.63 20.27
C LEU A 20 -6.59 -15.27 20.43
N HIS A 21 -7.51 -15.18 21.41
CA HIS A 21 -8.10 -13.89 21.75
C HIS A 21 -7.01 -12.97 22.36
N GLU A 22 -6.94 -11.72 21.90
CA GLU A 22 -5.88 -10.79 22.28
C GLU A 22 -5.79 -10.54 23.79
N ASP A 23 -6.92 -10.34 24.47
CA ASP A 23 -6.95 -10.10 25.91
C ASP A 23 -6.46 -11.31 26.72
N ASP A 24 -6.83 -12.52 26.28
CA ASP A 24 -6.38 -13.74 26.90
C ASP A 24 -4.89 -13.99 26.71
N LEU A 25 -4.36 -13.66 25.53
CA LEU A 25 -2.92 -13.74 25.25
C LEU A 25 -2.14 -12.72 26.06
N ALA A 26 -2.62 -11.47 26.14
CA ALA A 26 -1.97 -10.42 26.91
C ALA A 26 -1.92 -10.76 28.41
N GLN A 27 -2.97 -11.37 28.96
CA GLN A 27 -3.00 -11.80 30.37
C GLN A 27 -2.04 -12.97 30.64
N ARG A 28 -2.01 -13.97 29.74
CA ARG A 28 -1.19 -15.18 29.93
C ARG A 28 0.28 -14.98 29.56
N HIS A 29 0.56 -14.09 28.63
CA HIS A 29 1.87 -13.84 28.04
C HIS A 29 2.10 -12.32 27.85
N PRO A 30 2.32 -11.57 28.93
CA PRO A 30 2.35 -10.10 28.88
C PRO A 30 3.49 -9.50 28.05
N SER A 31 4.52 -10.27 27.72
CA SER A 31 5.62 -9.85 26.84
C SER A 31 5.47 -10.30 25.39
N LEU A 32 4.45 -11.10 25.07
CA LEU A 32 4.25 -11.62 23.74
C LEU A 32 3.76 -10.49 22.79
N VAL A 33 4.42 -10.34 21.66
CA VAL A 33 3.92 -9.55 20.53
C VAL A 33 3.03 -10.42 19.66
N THR A 34 1.82 -9.96 19.36
CA THR A 34 0.91 -10.65 18.46
C THR A 34 0.54 -9.76 17.28
N VAL A 35 0.56 -10.31 16.07
CA VAL A 35 0.16 -9.61 14.84
C VAL A 35 -0.95 -10.41 14.16
N SER A 36 -2.15 -9.84 14.11
CA SER A 36 -3.23 -10.36 13.28
C SER A 36 -3.22 -9.66 11.92
N VAL A 37 -3.18 -10.43 10.85
CA VAL A 37 -3.18 -9.94 9.46
C VAL A 37 -4.46 -10.41 8.80
N THR A 38 -5.44 -9.52 8.69
CA THR A 38 -6.74 -9.87 8.12
C THR A 38 -7.11 -8.93 6.97
N PRO A 39 -8.00 -9.34 6.06
CA PRO A 39 -8.41 -8.49 4.94
C PRO A 39 -8.91 -7.11 5.37
N PHE A 40 -9.70 -7.03 6.45
CA PHE A 40 -10.42 -5.81 6.84
C PHE A 40 -10.21 -5.39 8.30
N GLY A 41 -9.26 -6.01 9.00
CA GLY A 41 -9.08 -5.80 10.45
C GLY A 41 -10.01 -6.65 11.29
N ARG A 42 -9.78 -6.66 12.61
CA ARG A 42 -10.56 -7.44 13.57
C ARG A 42 -11.86 -6.78 13.98
N SER A 43 -12.07 -5.52 13.66
CA SER A 43 -13.25 -4.73 14.02
C SER A 43 -13.95 -4.11 12.81
N GLY A 44 -15.16 -3.60 13.02
CA GLY A 44 -15.94 -2.96 11.98
C GLY A 44 -16.82 -3.90 11.15
N PRO A 45 -17.60 -3.34 10.21
CA PRO A 45 -18.66 -4.08 9.50
C PRO A 45 -18.15 -5.18 8.57
N TYR A 46 -16.88 -5.11 8.14
CA TYR A 46 -16.28 -6.05 7.19
C TYR A 46 -15.33 -7.06 7.85
N SER A 47 -15.15 -7.03 9.18
CA SER A 47 -14.16 -7.85 9.89
C SER A 47 -14.34 -9.37 9.68
N LYS A 48 -15.56 -9.81 9.35
CA LYS A 48 -15.87 -11.21 9.07
C LYS A 48 -15.86 -11.59 7.58
N TRP A 49 -15.58 -10.62 6.71
CA TRP A 49 -15.56 -10.87 5.26
C TRP A 49 -14.21 -11.45 4.83
N CYS A 50 -14.29 -12.36 3.86
CA CYS A 50 -13.11 -12.86 3.18
C CYS A 50 -12.78 -11.94 1.99
N ALA A 51 -11.50 -11.74 1.74
CA ALA A 51 -11.02 -11.08 0.54
C ALA A 51 -9.68 -11.68 0.13
N GLU A 52 -9.49 -11.70 -1.17
CA GLU A 52 -8.24 -12.08 -1.81
C GLU A 52 -7.59 -10.84 -2.45
N ASP A 53 -6.47 -11.05 -3.12
CA ASP A 53 -5.68 -9.99 -3.75
C ASP A 53 -6.51 -9.05 -4.64
N LEU A 54 -7.46 -9.59 -5.42
CA LEU A 54 -8.32 -8.80 -6.29
C LEU A 54 -9.16 -7.79 -5.51
N GLN A 55 -9.85 -8.26 -4.47
CA GLN A 55 -10.72 -7.39 -3.66
C GLN A 55 -9.91 -6.36 -2.87
N LEU A 56 -8.74 -6.74 -2.35
CA LEU A 56 -7.87 -5.83 -1.60
C LEU A 56 -7.30 -4.73 -2.49
N ILE A 57 -6.83 -5.06 -3.70
CA ILE A 57 -6.31 -4.11 -4.68
C ILE A 57 -7.40 -3.12 -5.13
N HIS A 58 -8.59 -3.60 -5.47
CA HIS A 58 -9.65 -2.73 -5.94
C HIS A 58 -10.36 -1.99 -4.80
N GLY A 59 -10.64 -2.67 -3.69
CA GLY A 59 -11.24 -2.06 -2.49
C GLY A 59 -10.33 -1.02 -1.83
N GLY A 60 -9.01 -1.25 -1.84
CA GLY A 60 -8.00 -0.31 -1.36
C GLY A 60 -7.72 0.87 -2.31
N GLY A 61 -8.31 0.87 -3.53
CA GLY A 61 -8.18 1.96 -4.50
C GLY A 61 -7.00 1.85 -5.46
N TRP A 62 -6.04 0.96 -5.23
CA TRP A 62 -4.89 0.80 -6.12
C TRP A 62 -5.32 0.37 -7.53
N GLY A 63 -6.28 -0.55 -7.63
CA GLY A 63 -6.83 -0.96 -8.92
C GLY A 63 -7.47 0.20 -9.69
N TRP A 64 -8.11 1.15 -9.01
CA TRP A 64 -8.67 2.35 -9.64
C TRP A 64 -7.63 3.18 -10.38
N MET A 65 -6.39 3.19 -9.90
CA MET A 65 -5.27 3.93 -10.48
C MET A 65 -4.51 3.14 -11.56
N THR A 66 -4.90 1.89 -11.85
CA THR A 66 -4.15 0.96 -12.70
C THR A 66 -4.92 0.63 -13.99
N PRO A 67 -4.29 0.75 -15.18
CA PRO A 67 -2.96 1.32 -15.43
C PRO A 67 -2.97 2.84 -15.35
N GLY A 68 -1.90 3.43 -14.83
CA GLY A 68 -1.75 4.89 -14.78
C GLY A 68 -1.54 5.50 -16.17
N CYS A 69 -1.98 6.74 -16.35
CA CYS A 69 -1.85 7.50 -17.59
C CYS A 69 -2.47 6.79 -18.81
N SER A 70 -3.57 6.08 -18.63
CA SER A 70 -4.29 5.41 -19.71
C SER A 70 -5.10 6.41 -20.52
N ASP A 71 -5.05 6.28 -21.84
CA ASP A 71 -5.98 6.96 -22.75
C ASP A 71 -7.31 6.22 -22.83
N GLU A 72 -7.36 4.97 -22.38
CA GLU A 72 -8.55 4.09 -22.40
C GLU A 72 -9.22 4.05 -21.02
N ILE A 73 -9.66 5.20 -20.53
CA ILE A 73 -10.26 5.34 -19.19
C ILE A 73 -11.59 4.61 -19.01
N ASP A 74 -12.28 4.34 -20.12
CA ASP A 74 -13.58 3.63 -20.12
C ASP A 74 -13.43 2.11 -19.96
N LEU A 75 -12.24 1.57 -20.17
CA LEU A 75 -11.97 0.16 -19.89
C LEU A 75 -11.91 -0.10 -18.38
N PRO A 76 -12.29 -1.33 -17.95
CA PRO A 76 -12.18 -1.68 -16.54
C PRO A 76 -10.76 -1.48 -16.00
N PRO A 77 -10.60 -1.05 -14.74
CA PRO A 77 -9.30 -1.00 -14.11
C PRO A 77 -8.68 -2.39 -14.00
N LEU A 78 -7.35 -2.45 -13.98
CA LEU A 78 -6.61 -3.69 -13.94
C LEU A 78 -6.01 -3.95 -12.55
N LYS A 79 -6.02 -5.22 -12.15
CA LYS A 79 -5.21 -5.68 -11.04
C LYS A 79 -3.76 -5.87 -11.51
N PRO A 80 -2.75 -5.39 -10.78
CA PRO A 80 -1.35 -5.74 -11.05
C PRO A 80 -1.14 -7.27 -11.06
N ALA A 81 -0.18 -7.74 -11.86
CA ALA A 81 0.12 -9.16 -11.96
C ALA A 81 0.62 -9.75 -10.63
N GLY A 82 0.33 -11.01 -10.38
CA GLY A 82 0.71 -11.75 -9.17
C GLY A 82 -0.14 -11.38 -7.95
N GLN A 83 0.40 -11.66 -6.77
CA GLN A 83 -0.24 -11.44 -5.45
C GLN A 83 0.31 -10.17 -4.80
N GLN A 84 0.11 -9.01 -5.43
CA GLN A 84 0.72 -7.76 -5.00
C GLN A 84 0.23 -7.28 -3.64
N ALA A 85 -1.08 -7.39 -3.36
CA ALA A 85 -1.62 -7.05 -2.05
C ALA A 85 -0.99 -7.93 -0.96
N GLY A 86 -0.92 -9.24 -1.19
CA GLY A 86 -0.34 -10.17 -0.24
C GLY A 86 1.13 -9.86 0.08
N PHE A 87 1.94 -9.56 -0.93
CA PHE A 87 3.34 -9.15 -0.72
C PHE A 87 3.46 -7.86 0.08
N GLN A 88 2.69 -6.85 -0.26
CA GLN A 88 2.75 -5.55 0.41
C GLN A 88 2.27 -5.64 1.86
N ILE A 89 1.18 -6.35 2.11
CA ILE A 89 0.64 -6.57 3.45
C ILE A 89 1.63 -7.40 4.29
N GLY A 90 2.23 -8.44 3.71
CA GLY A 90 3.24 -9.25 4.38
C GLY A 90 4.49 -8.44 4.76
N PHE A 91 4.93 -7.53 3.88
CA PHE A 91 6.03 -6.62 4.16
C PHE A 91 5.70 -5.64 5.31
N ALA A 92 4.49 -5.09 5.30
CA ALA A 92 3.99 -4.25 6.39
C ALA A 92 3.93 -5.02 7.72
N ALA A 93 3.37 -6.25 7.69
CA ALA A 93 3.29 -7.10 8.86
C ALA A 93 4.67 -7.37 9.47
N ALA A 94 5.66 -7.71 8.65
CA ALA A 94 7.03 -7.90 9.10
C ALA A 94 7.63 -6.63 9.71
N THR A 95 7.37 -5.48 9.11
CA THR A 95 7.89 -4.19 9.57
C THR A 95 7.34 -3.81 10.94
N ILE A 96 6.02 -3.88 11.13
CA ILE A 96 5.39 -3.56 12.41
C ILE A 96 5.74 -4.60 13.49
N ALA A 97 5.81 -5.88 13.11
CA ALA A 97 6.19 -6.96 14.02
C ALA A 97 7.61 -6.76 14.59
N LEU A 98 8.58 -6.41 13.74
CA LEU A 98 9.95 -6.16 14.16
C LEU A 98 10.05 -4.94 15.09
N GLY A 99 9.34 -3.86 14.81
CA GLY A 99 9.31 -2.68 15.69
C GLY A 99 8.69 -2.97 17.05
N ALA A 100 7.57 -3.71 17.08
CA ALA A 100 6.94 -4.13 18.32
C ALA A 100 7.79 -5.13 19.13
N LEU A 101 8.46 -6.05 18.43
CA LEU A 101 9.36 -7.00 19.06
C LEU A 101 10.56 -6.30 19.71
N ASP A 102 11.20 -5.36 19.02
CA ASP A 102 12.29 -4.55 19.57
C ASP A 102 11.85 -3.79 20.83
N ARG A 103 10.67 -3.18 20.78
CA ARG A 103 10.05 -2.53 21.95
C ARG A 103 9.83 -3.52 23.10
N SER A 104 9.24 -4.68 22.82
CA SER A 104 8.98 -5.69 23.85
C SER A 104 10.27 -6.23 24.48
N LEU A 105 11.31 -6.47 23.70
CA LEU A 105 12.62 -6.89 24.21
C LEU A 105 13.26 -5.85 25.12
N CYS A 106 13.01 -4.56 24.86
CA CYS A 106 13.56 -3.48 25.70
C CYS A 106 12.72 -3.21 26.95
N THR A 107 11.40 -3.36 26.88
CA THR A 107 10.47 -2.95 27.96
C THR A 107 9.94 -4.13 28.77
N GLY A 108 9.95 -5.33 28.22
CA GLY A 108 9.26 -6.50 28.77
C GLY A 108 7.74 -6.51 28.52
N GLU A 109 7.21 -5.54 27.76
CA GLU A 109 5.79 -5.39 27.47
C GLU A 109 5.49 -5.76 26.02
N GLY A 110 4.65 -6.77 25.84
CA GLY A 110 4.09 -7.14 24.54
C GLY A 110 2.94 -6.22 24.11
N GLU A 111 2.48 -6.43 22.89
CA GLU A 111 1.30 -5.73 22.36
C GLU A 111 0.62 -6.54 21.27
N HIS A 112 -0.65 -6.23 21.00
CA HIS A 112 -1.38 -6.77 19.87
C HIS A 112 -1.46 -5.74 18.75
N LEU A 113 -1.08 -6.15 17.53
CA LEU A 113 -1.13 -5.35 16.32
C LEU A 113 -2.18 -5.92 15.37
N ASP A 114 -3.19 -5.13 15.03
CA ASP A 114 -4.22 -5.48 14.06
C ASP A 114 -3.92 -4.83 12.71
N LEU A 115 -3.45 -5.61 11.74
CA LEU A 115 -3.15 -5.15 10.39
C LEU A 115 -4.31 -5.46 9.45
N ALA A 116 -5.09 -4.44 9.12
CA ALA A 116 -6.14 -4.49 8.11
C ALA A 116 -5.55 -4.32 6.71
N GLY A 117 -5.55 -5.38 5.91
CA GLY A 117 -4.94 -5.42 4.58
C GLY A 117 -5.47 -4.33 3.65
N MET A 118 -6.79 -4.16 3.54
CA MET A 118 -7.38 -3.12 2.69
C MET A 118 -6.98 -1.71 3.13
N ALA A 119 -6.94 -1.44 4.43
CA ALA A 119 -6.52 -0.14 4.95
C ALA A 119 -5.06 0.14 4.62
N TYR A 120 -4.20 -0.88 4.72
CA TYR A 120 -2.80 -0.75 4.34
C TYR A 120 -2.64 -0.48 2.83
N ILE A 121 -3.33 -1.23 1.96
CA ILE A 121 -3.31 -0.97 0.51
C ILE A 121 -3.79 0.45 0.19
N SER A 122 -4.83 0.93 0.89
CA SER A 122 -5.29 2.32 0.76
C SER A 122 -4.22 3.33 1.16
N SER A 123 -3.46 3.05 2.23
CA SER A 123 -2.40 3.96 2.70
C SER A 123 -1.24 4.12 1.70
N MET A 124 -1.08 3.17 0.77
CA MET A 124 -0.08 3.25 -0.30
C MET A 124 -0.47 4.26 -1.40
N LEU A 125 -1.70 4.77 -1.40
CA LEU A 125 -2.18 5.80 -2.33
C LEU A 125 -1.83 7.21 -1.83
N GLU A 126 -0.58 7.43 -1.48
CA GLU A 126 -0.10 8.68 -0.87
C GLU A 126 -0.52 9.93 -1.64
N ALA A 127 -0.32 9.96 -2.97
CA ALA A 127 -0.73 11.07 -3.82
C ALA A 127 -2.27 11.22 -3.88
N GLY A 128 -3.00 10.11 -3.81
CA GLY A 128 -4.47 10.09 -3.81
C GLY A 128 -5.06 10.76 -2.56
N PHE A 129 -4.55 10.43 -1.40
CA PHE A 129 -4.99 11.06 -0.14
C PHE A 129 -4.65 12.55 -0.08
N ILE A 130 -3.46 12.93 -0.54
CA ILE A 130 -3.04 14.33 -0.59
C ILE A 130 -3.93 15.12 -1.55
N SER A 131 -4.20 14.60 -2.75
CA SER A 131 -5.08 15.25 -3.73
C SER A 131 -6.48 15.47 -3.17
N TRP A 132 -7.06 14.48 -2.51
CA TRP A 132 -8.35 14.64 -1.87
C TRP A 132 -8.33 15.65 -0.73
N SER A 133 -7.34 15.54 0.17
CA SER A 133 -7.30 16.35 1.40
C SER A 133 -7.03 17.84 1.13
N TYR A 134 -6.24 18.16 0.11
CA TYR A 134 -5.82 19.54 -0.17
C TYR A 134 -6.52 20.15 -1.39
N LEU A 135 -6.87 19.35 -2.39
CA LEU A 135 -7.43 19.83 -3.67
C LEU A 135 -8.90 19.45 -3.83
N ASN A 136 -9.44 18.56 -2.98
CA ASN A 136 -10.77 17.96 -3.12
C ASN A 136 -10.95 17.26 -4.48
N GLU A 137 -9.86 16.67 -5.00
CA GLU A 137 -9.83 15.95 -6.27
C GLU A 137 -9.63 14.46 -6.04
N ILE A 138 -10.40 13.63 -6.75
CA ILE A 138 -10.21 12.19 -6.79
C ILE A 138 -9.32 11.86 -7.98
N PRO A 139 -8.05 11.44 -7.78
CA PRO A 139 -7.20 11.07 -8.88
C PRO A 139 -7.72 9.82 -9.58
N GLY A 140 -7.48 9.72 -10.87
CA GLY A 140 -7.91 8.62 -11.71
C GLY A 140 -6.81 8.14 -12.65
N ARG A 141 -7.13 7.17 -13.50
CA ARG A 141 -6.18 6.59 -14.47
C ARG A 141 -5.72 7.56 -15.54
N ALA A 142 -6.53 8.55 -15.87
CA ALA A 142 -6.12 9.63 -16.79
C ALA A 142 -4.95 10.47 -16.23
N GLY A 143 -4.69 10.30 -14.94
CA GLY A 143 -3.57 10.89 -14.23
C GLY A 143 -3.78 12.34 -13.84
N THR A 144 -3.64 12.65 -12.57
CA THR A 144 -3.26 14.01 -12.14
C THR A 144 -1.77 14.11 -12.43
N ARG A 145 -1.40 14.81 -13.51
CA ARG A 145 0.00 15.01 -13.87
C ARG A 145 0.60 16.09 -12.98
N ILE A 146 0.90 15.70 -11.75
CA ILE A 146 1.57 16.60 -10.79
C ILE A 146 3.00 16.90 -11.27
N LEU A 147 3.61 15.94 -11.97
CA LEU A 147 4.98 16.04 -12.49
C LEU A 147 5.00 15.87 -14.01
N ASN A 148 5.72 16.73 -14.71
CA ASN A 148 5.95 16.64 -16.15
C ASN A 148 7.43 16.88 -16.47
N PRO A 149 8.05 16.03 -17.31
CA PRO A 149 7.48 14.81 -17.90
C PRO A 149 7.46 13.63 -16.92
N TRP A 150 6.37 12.87 -16.92
CA TRP A 150 6.24 11.56 -16.25
C TRP A 150 5.34 10.68 -17.10
N ARG A 151 5.86 10.13 -18.17
CA ARG A 151 5.07 9.29 -19.09
C ARG A 151 5.93 8.52 -20.08
N ILE A 152 5.29 7.58 -20.78
CA ILE A 152 5.86 6.91 -21.95
C ILE A 152 5.65 7.82 -23.17
N PHE A 153 6.73 8.02 -23.94
CA PHE A 153 6.72 8.70 -25.22
C PHE A 153 7.02 7.70 -26.34
N GLU A 154 6.39 7.89 -27.49
CA GLU A 154 6.74 7.18 -28.70
C GLU A 154 7.97 7.83 -29.34
N VAL A 155 8.90 7.01 -29.82
CA VAL A 155 10.11 7.42 -30.52
C VAL A 155 10.20 6.66 -31.85
N ALA A 156 11.15 7.02 -32.70
CA ALA A 156 11.24 6.49 -34.07
C ALA A 156 11.31 4.98 -34.15
N ASP A 157 11.87 4.30 -33.17
CA ASP A 157 12.13 2.86 -33.16
C ASP A 157 11.51 2.12 -31.96
N GLY A 158 10.64 2.81 -31.18
CA GLY A 158 10.02 2.18 -30.03
C GLY A 158 9.38 3.15 -29.06
N ARG A 159 9.55 2.91 -27.77
CA ARG A 159 8.99 3.73 -26.68
C ARG A 159 10.04 3.99 -25.62
N ILE A 160 10.02 5.19 -25.07
CA ILE A 160 10.87 5.60 -23.94
C ILE A 160 10.02 6.12 -22.80
N PHE A 161 10.36 5.75 -21.58
CA PHE A 161 9.78 6.35 -20.38
C PHE A 161 10.69 7.49 -19.90
N ILE A 162 10.14 8.70 -19.76
CA ILE A 162 10.84 9.86 -19.22
C ILE A 162 10.14 10.32 -17.97
N VAL A 163 10.92 10.54 -16.92
CA VAL A 163 10.48 11.14 -15.67
C VAL A 163 11.50 12.19 -15.20
N CYS A 164 11.00 13.37 -14.86
CA CYS A 164 11.76 14.40 -14.16
C CYS A 164 10.97 14.81 -12.92
N VAL A 165 11.51 14.49 -11.75
CA VAL A 165 10.88 14.81 -10.46
C VAL A 165 11.35 16.18 -9.97
N GLU A 166 12.62 16.51 -10.23
CA GLU A 166 13.28 17.72 -9.77
C GLU A 166 13.55 18.69 -10.94
N ASP A 167 13.53 19.99 -10.67
CA ASP A 167 13.75 21.04 -11.68
C ASP A 167 15.10 20.92 -12.39
N ASP A 168 16.13 20.47 -11.67
CA ASP A 168 17.47 20.28 -12.23
C ASP A 168 17.53 19.10 -13.22
N GLN A 169 16.72 18.04 -12.99
CA GLN A 169 16.59 16.93 -13.93
C GLN A 169 15.95 17.41 -15.24
N TRP A 170 14.92 18.24 -15.13
CA TRP A 170 14.31 18.87 -16.30
C TRP A 170 15.29 19.79 -17.03
N ALA A 171 16.06 20.60 -16.31
CA ALA A 171 17.06 21.48 -16.89
C ALA A 171 18.11 20.70 -17.69
N ARG A 172 18.64 19.60 -17.11
CA ARG A 172 19.62 18.74 -17.80
C ARG A 172 19.01 18.02 -19.01
N LEU A 173 17.76 17.58 -18.92
CA LEU A 173 17.07 16.96 -20.05
C LEU A 173 16.92 17.97 -21.21
N LYS A 174 16.58 19.24 -20.92
CA LYS A 174 16.54 20.31 -21.92
C LYS A 174 17.87 20.49 -22.62
N GLU A 175 18.97 20.48 -21.89
CA GLU A 175 20.33 20.58 -22.48
C GLU A 175 20.62 19.43 -23.44
N VAL A 176 20.32 18.19 -23.04
CA VAL A 176 20.49 16.99 -23.89
C VAL A 176 19.65 17.07 -25.16
N MET A 177 18.44 17.65 -25.09
CA MET A 177 17.59 17.90 -26.27
C MET A 177 18.03 19.09 -27.15
N GLY A 178 19.09 19.80 -26.79
CA GLY A 178 19.57 20.98 -27.51
C GLY A 178 18.78 22.25 -27.19
N SER A 179 18.16 22.30 -26.02
CA SER A 179 17.40 23.46 -25.50
C SER A 179 16.34 23.99 -26.48
N PRO A 180 15.41 23.17 -26.96
CA PRO A 180 14.43 23.59 -27.94
C PRO A 180 13.53 24.71 -27.37
N GLU A 181 13.06 25.59 -28.25
CA GLU A 181 12.32 26.81 -27.88
C GLU A 181 11.04 26.47 -27.04
N TRP A 182 10.32 25.42 -27.42
CA TRP A 182 9.12 24.98 -26.69
C TRP A 182 9.38 24.52 -25.25
N ALA A 183 10.61 24.15 -24.92
CA ALA A 183 10.97 23.68 -23.56
C ALA A 183 11.46 24.84 -22.66
N GLN A 184 11.44 26.06 -23.16
CA GLN A 184 11.88 27.26 -22.42
C GLN A 184 10.72 28.01 -21.73
N MET A 185 9.48 27.50 -21.88
CA MET A 185 8.28 28.07 -21.25
C MET A 185 8.16 27.64 -19.79
#